data_f3c20a4801c4d552d890682506be51ad
#
_entry.id   f3c20a4801c4d552d890682506be51ad
#
_cell.length_a   1.000
_cell.length_b   1.000
_cell.length_c   1.000
_cell.angle_alpha   90.00
_cell.angle_beta   90.00
_cell.angle_gamma   90.00
#
_symmetry.space_group_name_H-M   'P 1'
#
loop_
_entity.id
_entity.type
_entity.pdbx_description
1 polymer ?
#
loop_
_entity_poly.entity_id
_entity_poly.type
_entity_poly.pdbx_seq_one_letter_code
_entity_poly.pdbx_strand_id
1 'polypeptide(L)'
;MSNNYFTNDSYNIRPTYTEKGIKLETTLPPKTDYERHVYELLDLAYEIEEAKRPGYTQDSDDVLANFKKAAEMTGTTNLQAWSVYFYKHVAAILSYAKDPNIPQAEDLDGRFADAINYLKLGF
;
A
#
# COMPACT_ATOMS: atom_id res chain seq x y z
N MET A 1 18.23 -11.90 11.04
CA MET A 1 18.10 -12.80 9.92
C MET A 1 18.32 -12.01 8.64
N SER A 2 19.46 -12.20 7.99
CA SER A 2 19.70 -11.52 6.74
C SER A 2 18.74 -12.06 5.71
N ASN A 3 17.84 -11.26 5.28
CA ASN A 3 16.87 -11.63 4.29
C ASN A 3 17.46 -11.29 2.92
N ASN A 4 18.07 -12.27 2.29
CA ASN A 4 18.74 -12.10 1.01
C ASN A 4 17.77 -12.16 -0.19
N TYR A 5 16.49 -11.93 0.04
CA TYR A 5 15.52 -11.95 -1.07
C TYR A 5 15.90 -10.99 -2.20
N PHE A 6 16.50 -9.86 -1.86
CA PHE A 6 16.88 -8.85 -2.84
C PHE A 6 18.33 -8.93 -3.31
N THR A 7 19.15 -9.80 -2.69
CA THR A 7 20.57 -9.96 -3.04
C THR A 7 20.85 -11.30 -3.70
N ASN A 8 19.89 -12.19 -3.75
CA ASN A 8 20.03 -13.46 -4.41
C ASN A 8 19.93 -13.26 -5.94
N ASP A 9 20.88 -13.76 -6.69
CA ASP A 9 20.88 -13.71 -8.16
C ASP A 9 19.64 -14.37 -8.80
N SER A 10 18.86 -15.12 -8.01
CA SER A 10 17.61 -15.71 -8.43
C SER A 10 16.47 -14.69 -8.60
N TYR A 11 16.60 -13.51 -8.02
CA TYR A 11 15.60 -12.44 -8.09
C TYR A 11 16.25 -11.19 -8.64
N ASN A 12 15.54 -10.57 -9.53
CA ASN A 12 15.92 -9.28 -10.04
C ASN A 12 14.69 -8.38 -9.99
N ILE A 13 14.52 -7.72 -8.86
CA ILE A 13 13.45 -6.75 -8.65
C ILE A 13 14.03 -5.37 -8.88
N ARG A 14 13.44 -4.63 -9.81
CA ARG A 14 13.87 -3.27 -10.17
C ARG A 14 12.71 -2.32 -10.01
N PRO A 15 12.91 -1.18 -9.34
CA PRO A 15 11.90 -0.14 -9.35
C PRO A 15 11.84 0.50 -10.75
N THR A 16 10.64 0.63 -11.28
CA THR A 16 10.38 1.40 -12.49
C THR A 16 9.76 2.72 -12.08
N TYR A 17 10.42 3.80 -12.44
CA TYR A 17 9.95 5.15 -12.14
C TYR A 17 9.08 5.65 -13.29
N THR A 18 7.88 6.05 -12.98
CA THR A 18 6.94 6.65 -13.93
C THR A 18 6.55 8.04 -13.43
N GLU A 19 5.91 8.83 -14.28
CA GLU A 19 5.36 10.13 -13.87
C GLU A 19 4.35 10.01 -12.73
N LYS A 20 3.75 8.84 -12.56
CA LYS A 20 2.69 8.56 -11.58
C LYS A 20 3.17 7.83 -10.33
N GLY A 21 4.43 7.40 -10.27
CA GLY A 21 4.94 6.69 -9.10
C GLY A 21 6.01 5.68 -9.44
N ILE A 22 6.22 4.73 -8.52
CA ILE A 22 7.22 3.68 -8.64
C ILE A 22 6.49 2.35 -8.73
N LYS A 23 6.73 1.60 -9.80
CA LYS A 23 6.29 0.21 -9.93
C LYS A 23 7.50 -0.71 -9.78
N LEU A 24 7.35 -1.76 -8.98
CA LEU A 24 8.35 -2.83 -8.91
C LEU A 24 8.12 -3.82 -10.04
N GLU A 25 9.17 -4.09 -10.80
CA GLU A 25 9.13 -5.10 -11.87
C GLU A 25 10.11 -6.22 -11.55
N THR A 26 9.69 -7.44 -11.83
CA THR A 26 10.54 -8.62 -11.74
C THR A 26 10.98 -9.01 -13.13
N THR A 27 12.29 -9.26 -13.32
CA THR A 27 12.85 -9.73 -14.60
C THR A 27 12.81 -11.25 -14.72
N LEU A 28 12.55 -11.94 -13.61
CA LEU A 28 12.41 -13.39 -13.55
C LEU A 28 11.02 -13.78 -13.07
N PRO A 29 10.45 -14.89 -13.58
CA PRO A 29 9.16 -15.37 -13.09
C PRO A 29 9.27 -15.79 -11.61
N PRO A 30 8.16 -15.73 -10.85
CA PRO A 30 8.13 -16.20 -9.47
C PRO A 30 8.42 -17.71 -9.43
N LYS A 31 9.21 -18.14 -8.45
CA LYS A 31 9.59 -19.55 -8.27
C LYS A 31 8.60 -20.35 -7.43
N THR A 32 7.87 -19.66 -6.56
CA THR A 32 6.93 -20.27 -5.63
C THR A 32 5.58 -19.59 -5.71
N ASP A 33 4.55 -20.28 -5.21
CA ASP A 33 3.21 -19.71 -5.09
C ASP A 33 3.21 -18.48 -4.17
N TYR A 34 3.99 -18.53 -3.09
CA TYR A 34 4.14 -17.38 -2.19
C TYR A 34 4.68 -16.15 -2.93
N GLU A 35 5.73 -16.32 -3.70
CA GLU A 35 6.31 -15.20 -4.48
C GLU A 35 5.31 -14.64 -5.48
N ARG A 36 4.56 -15.51 -6.15
CA ARG A 36 3.52 -15.08 -7.08
C ARG A 36 2.48 -14.23 -6.38
N HIS A 37 2.01 -14.65 -5.21
CA HIS A 37 1.03 -13.88 -4.43
C HIS A 37 1.60 -12.54 -3.96
N VAL A 38 2.88 -12.49 -3.56
CA VAL A 38 3.54 -11.23 -3.20
C VAL A 38 3.57 -10.27 -4.39
N TYR A 39 3.92 -10.76 -5.58
CA TYR A 39 3.95 -9.92 -6.78
C TYR A 39 2.54 -9.43 -7.17
N GLU A 40 1.55 -10.31 -7.09
CA GLU A 40 0.15 -9.93 -7.32
C GLU A 40 -0.31 -8.84 -6.35
N LEU A 41 0.05 -8.95 -5.08
CA LEU A 41 -0.29 -7.95 -4.06
C LEU A 41 0.40 -6.60 -4.34
N LEU A 42 1.68 -6.60 -4.70
CA LEU A 42 2.41 -5.37 -5.03
C LEU A 42 1.84 -4.70 -6.29
N ASP A 43 1.49 -5.48 -7.30
CA ASP A 43 0.84 -4.96 -8.51
C ASP A 43 -0.53 -4.37 -8.19
N LEU A 44 -1.32 -5.04 -7.37
CA LEU A 44 -2.62 -4.53 -6.92
C LEU A 44 -2.46 -3.22 -6.13
N ALA A 45 -1.49 -3.15 -5.23
CA ALA A 45 -1.21 -1.94 -4.47
C ALA A 45 -0.87 -0.76 -5.40
N TYR A 46 -0.04 -1.00 -6.41
CA TYR A 46 0.30 0.01 -7.40
C TYR A 46 -0.95 0.48 -8.18
N GLU A 47 -1.76 -0.44 -8.66
CA GLU A 47 -2.98 -0.10 -9.42
C GLU A 47 -3.97 0.72 -8.59
N ILE A 48 -4.17 0.35 -7.33
CA ILE A 48 -5.04 1.09 -6.41
C ILE A 48 -4.46 2.48 -6.13
N GLU A 49 -3.16 2.59 -5.92
CA GLU A 49 -2.51 3.88 -5.71
C GLU A 49 -2.73 4.82 -6.90
N GLU A 50 -2.53 4.32 -8.11
CA GLU A 50 -2.75 5.09 -9.34
C GLU A 50 -4.21 5.56 -9.44
N ALA A 51 -5.17 4.69 -9.14
CA ALA A 51 -6.58 5.03 -9.20
C ALA A 51 -7.01 6.06 -8.15
N LYS A 52 -6.39 6.03 -6.97
CA LYS A 52 -6.74 6.90 -5.84
C LYS A 52 -5.93 8.19 -5.78
N ARG A 53 -4.84 8.29 -6.54
CA ARG A 53 -3.92 9.44 -6.49
C ARG A 53 -4.61 10.80 -6.61
N PRO A 54 -5.54 11.03 -7.54
CA PRO A 54 -6.22 12.33 -7.65
C PRO A 54 -6.93 12.75 -6.36
N GLY A 55 -7.51 11.82 -5.63
CA GLY A 55 -8.15 12.08 -4.34
C GLY A 55 -7.16 12.47 -3.23
N TYR A 56 -5.95 11.94 -3.27
CA TYR A 56 -4.92 12.28 -2.28
C TYR A 56 -4.25 13.62 -2.56
N THR A 57 -4.08 13.96 -3.82
CA THR A 57 -3.35 15.18 -4.22
C THR A 57 -4.22 16.44 -4.14
N GLN A 58 -5.54 16.32 -4.17
CA GLN A 58 -6.45 17.48 -4.12
C GLN A 58 -6.11 18.52 -5.20
N ASP A 59 -5.89 18.06 -6.43
CA ASP A 59 -5.48 18.87 -7.57
C ASP A 59 -4.09 19.52 -7.45
N SER A 60 -3.23 18.98 -6.58
CA SER A 60 -1.83 19.38 -6.44
C SER A 60 -0.91 18.21 -6.70
N ASP A 61 0.40 18.45 -6.74
CA ASP A 61 1.42 17.40 -6.84
C ASP A 61 1.77 16.79 -5.47
N ASP A 62 1.18 17.29 -4.39
CA ASP A 62 1.45 16.83 -3.03
C ASP A 62 0.61 15.60 -2.70
N VAL A 63 1.22 14.43 -2.66
CA VAL A 63 0.54 13.17 -2.30
C VAL A 63 0.01 13.15 -0.87
N LEU A 64 0.45 14.05 -0.01
CA LEU A 64 0.01 14.18 1.38
C LEU A 64 -1.06 15.25 1.58
N ALA A 65 -1.49 15.93 0.51
CA ALA A 65 -2.43 17.05 0.61
C ALA A 65 -3.70 16.68 1.39
N ASN A 66 -4.23 15.48 1.18
CA ASN A 66 -5.43 15.02 1.88
C ASN A 66 -5.22 14.91 3.40
N PHE A 67 -4.07 14.40 3.84
CA PHE A 67 -3.76 14.29 5.27
C PHE A 67 -3.52 15.65 5.90
N LYS A 68 -2.86 16.56 5.19
CA LYS A 68 -2.66 17.95 5.64
C LYS A 68 -3.99 18.65 5.84
N LYS A 69 -4.92 18.46 4.90
CA LYS A 69 -6.26 19.05 5.00
C LYS A 69 -7.05 18.48 6.18
N ALA A 70 -7.03 17.15 6.36
CA ALA A 70 -7.67 16.49 7.49
C ALA A 70 -7.07 16.94 8.83
N ALA A 71 -5.74 17.07 8.92
CA ALA A 71 -5.06 17.55 10.11
C ALA A 71 -5.48 18.98 10.45
N GLU A 72 -5.55 19.87 9.47
CA GLU A 72 -6.00 21.24 9.63
C GLU A 72 -7.43 21.30 10.18
N MET A 73 -8.34 20.51 9.59
CA MET A 73 -9.75 20.47 9.99
C MET A 73 -9.96 19.94 11.40
N THR A 74 -9.11 19.03 11.86
CA THR A 74 -9.26 18.35 13.15
C THR A 74 -8.35 18.91 14.24
N GLY A 75 -7.46 19.85 13.91
CA GLY A 75 -6.50 20.39 14.87
C GLY A 75 -5.45 19.36 15.31
N THR A 76 -5.13 18.41 14.45
CA THR A 76 -4.13 17.35 14.72
C THR A 76 -2.87 17.55 13.88
N THR A 77 -1.86 16.70 14.10
CA THR A 77 -0.69 16.67 13.22
C THR A 77 -1.00 15.89 11.94
N ASN A 78 -0.19 16.10 10.89
CA ASN A 78 -0.32 15.34 9.65
C ASN A 78 -0.17 13.83 9.89
N LEU A 79 0.77 13.44 10.76
CA LEU A 79 1.01 12.04 11.08
C LEU A 79 -0.16 11.42 11.85
N GLN A 80 -0.78 12.18 12.75
CA GLN A 80 -1.99 11.72 13.44
C GLN A 80 -3.15 11.51 12.46
N ALA A 81 -3.35 12.44 11.53
CA ALA A 81 -4.37 12.28 10.48
C ALA A 81 -4.11 11.03 9.64
N TRP A 82 -2.87 10.84 9.19
CA TRP A 82 -2.47 9.63 8.47
C TRP A 82 -2.78 8.35 9.26
N SER A 83 -2.45 8.32 10.55
CA SER A 83 -2.65 7.14 11.39
C SER A 83 -4.11 6.71 11.51
N VAL A 84 -5.05 7.65 11.50
CA VAL A 84 -6.49 7.36 11.51
C VAL A 84 -6.92 6.62 10.25
N TYR A 85 -6.49 7.11 9.09
CA TYR A 85 -6.78 6.44 7.81
C TYR A 85 -6.14 5.06 7.74
N PHE A 86 -4.89 4.95 8.16
CA PHE A 86 -4.16 3.69 8.17
C PHE A 86 -4.83 2.65 9.09
N TYR A 87 -5.24 3.07 10.28
CA TYR A 87 -5.90 2.19 11.24
C TYR A 87 -7.15 1.52 10.69
N LYS A 88 -7.92 2.20 9.86
CA LYS A 88 -9.12 1.63 9.24
C LYS A 88 -8.81 0.31 8.51
N HIS A 89 -7.74 0.30 7.73
CA HIS A 89 -7.33 -0.88 6.98
C HIS A 89 -6.73 -1.97 7.89
N VAL A 90 -5.92 -1.57 8.85
CA VAL A 90 -5.34 -2.49 9.84
C VAL A 90 -6.45 -3.14 10.67
N ALA A 91 -7.42 -2.38 11.14
CA ALA A 91 -8.55 -2.91 11.91
C ALA A 91 -9.34 -3.95 11.11
N ALA A 92 -9.59 -3.71 9.83
CA ALA A 92 -10.27 -4.67 8.96
C ALA A 92 -9.47 -5.98 8.81
N ILE A 93 -8.15 -5.89 8.64
CA ILE A 93 -7.27 -7.05 8.53
C ILE A 93 -7.24 -7.84 9.85
N LEU A 94 -7.14 -7.16 10.98
CA LEU A 94 -7.14 -7.80 12.30
C LEU A 94 -8.48 -8.48 12.59
N SER A 95 -9.61 -7.90 12.17
CA SER A 95 -10.92 -8.52 12.30
C SER A 95 -11.01 -9.81 11.49
N TYR A 96 -10.49 -9.81 10.26
CA TYR A 96 -10.39 -11.02 9.45
C TYR A 96 -9.51 -12.08 10.10
N ALA A 97 -8.35 -11.69 10.64
CA ALA A 97 -7.44 -12.62 11.31
C ALA A 97 -8.09 -13.28 12.54
N LYS A 98 -8.95 -12.54 13.24
CA LYS A 98 -9.70 -13.06 14.38
C LYS A 98 -10.80 -14.02 13.96
N ASP A 99 -11.55 -13.70 12.93
CA ASP A 99 -12.63 -14.54 12.39
C ASP A 99 -12.73 -14.35 10.87
N PRO A 100 -12.20 -15.30 10.08
CA PRO A 100 -12.23 -15.21 8.62
C PRO A 100 -13.63 -15.20 8.00
N ASN A 101 -14.66 -15.54 8.77
CA ASN A 101 -16.05 -15.56 8.30
C ASN A 101 -16.78 -14.22 8.51
N ILE A 102 -16.15 -13.24 9.14
CA ILE A 102 -16.74 -11.91 9.30
C ILE A 102 -16.94 -11.30 7.91
N PRO A 103 -18.17 -10.85 7.57
CA PRO A 103 -18.41 -10.17 6.31
C PRO A 103 -17.54 -8.91 6.16
N GLN A 104 -16.93 -8.76 5.01
CA GLN A 104 -16.12 -7.60 4.68
C GLN A 104 -16.92 -6.63 3.82
N ALA A 105 -16.94 -5.36 4.19
CA ALA A 105 -17.59 -4.31 3.39
C ALA A 105 -16.84 -4.01 2.09
N GLU A 106 -15.55 -4.27 2.06
CA GLU A 106 -14.68 -4.11 0.90
C GLU A 106 -13.85 -5.37 0.71
N ASP A 107 -13.30 -5.55 -0.49
CA ASP A 107 -12.44 -6.66 -0.80
C ASP A 107 -11.23 -6.73 0.14
N LEU A 108 -10.97 -7.90 0.69
CA LEU A 108 -9.86 -8.12 1.63
C LEU A 108 -8.49 -7.88 0.97
N ASP A 109 -8.32 -8.32 -0.28
CA ASP A 109 -7.08 -8.07 -1.02
C ASP A 109 -6.82 -6.56 -1.14
N GLY A 110 -7.87 -5.79 -1.38
CA GLY A 110 -7.81 -4.34 -1.40
C GLY A 110 -7.41 -3.75 -0.04
N ARG A 111 -7.83 -4.35 1.07
CA ARG A 111 -7.41 -3.90 2.42
C ARG A 111 -5.91 -4.07 2.63
N PHE A 112 -5.35 -5.21 2.23
CA PHE A 112 -3.90 -5.44 2.29
C PHE A 112 -3.13 -4.48 1.39
N ALA A 113 -3.59 -4.29 0.16
CA ALA A 113 -2.99 -3.37 -0.79
C ALA A 113 -3.03 -1.92 -0.28
N ASP A 114 -4.17 -1.47 0.24
CA ASP A 114 -4.30 -0.15 0.85
C ASP A 114 -3.36 0.02 2.05
N ALA A 115 -3.23 -0.99 2.90
CA ALA A 115 -2.30 -0.93 4.03
C ALA A 115 -0.85 -0.71 3.57
N ILE A 116 -0.41 -1.39 2.51
CA ILE A 116 0.90 -1.17 1.89
C ILE A 116 1.04 0.27 1.41
N ASN A 117 0.04 0.80 0.72
CA ASN A 117 0.05 2.16 0.21
C ASN A 117 0.11 3.20 1.32
N TYR A 118 -0.65 3.00 2.41
CA TYR A 118 -0.57 3.89 3.57
C TYR A 118 0.77 3.81 4.28
N LEU A 119 1.40 2.63 4.35
CA LEU A 119 2.77 2.51 4.89
C LEU A 119 3.77 3.32 4.06
N LYS A 120 3.67 3.29 2.74
CA LYS A 120 4.51 4.13 1.87
C LYS A 120 4.30 5.61 2.13
N LEU A 121 3.05 6.06 2.30
CA LEU A 121 2.73 7.46 2.56
C LEU A 121 3.19 7.92 3.94
N GLY A 122 3.23 7.03 4.92
CA GLY A 122 3.70 7.34 6.28
C GLY A 122 5.22 7.31 6.43
N PHE A 123 5.91 6.65 5.51
CA PHE A 123 7.37 6.52 5.53
C PHE A 123 8.06 7.82 5.08
#